data_7f61d0f2b2e13731fc4990d1404be1c3
#
_entry.id   7f61d0f2b2e13731fc4990d1404be1c3
#
_cell.length_a   1.000
_cell.length_b   1.000
_cell.length_c   1.000
_cell.angle_alpha   90.00
_cell.angle_beta   90.00
_cell.angle_gamma   90.00
#
_symmetry.space_group_name_H-M   'P 1'
#
loop_
_entity.id
_entity.type
_entity.pdbx_description
1 polymer ?
#
loop_
_entity_poly.entity_id
_entity_poly.type
_entity_poly.pdbx_seq_one_letter_code
_entity_poly.pdbx_strand_id
1 'polypeptide(L)' 'MPLFEFSAHAKIMLRERRISEEWVWRTLETPSKKKKGKDGNMHYTKPIRERDGRVLRVVINSYVNPQRIVTVFFDRRLRK' A
#
# COMPACT_ATOMS: atom_id res chain seq x y z
N MET A 1 -10.20 -13.29 -4.24
CA MET A 1 -9.49 -12.69 -5.36
C MET A 1 -9.49 -11.18 -5.22
N PRO A 2 -8.37 -10.56 -5.05
CA PRO A 2 -8.35 -9.11 -4.87
C PRO A 2 -8.74 -8.42 -6.16
N LEU A 3 -9.57 -7.41 -6.02
CA LEU A 3 -10.02 -6.61 -7.15
C LEU A 3 -9.16 -5.36 -7.24
N PHE A 4 -7.85 -5.56 -7.25
CA PHE A 4 -6.87 -4.47 -7.28
C PHE A 4 -5.97 -4.60 -8.49
N GLU A 5 -5.56 -3.46 -8.99
CA GLU A 5 -4.65 -3.41 -10.12
C GLU A 5 -3.61 -2.34 -9.85
N PHE A 6 -2.34 -2.64 -10.16
CA PHE A 6 -1.26 -1.68 -9.94
C PHE A 6 -1.28 -0.61 -11.01
N SER A 7 -1.19 0.66 -10.60
CA SER A 7 -0.93 1.73 -11.55
C SER A 7 0.52 1.63 -12.04
N ALA A 8 0.83 2.31 -13.14
CA ALA A 8 2.21 2.34 -13.64
C ALA A 8 3.14 2.91 -12.58
N HIS A 9 2.69 3.98 -11.91
CA HIS A 9 3.49 4.60 -10.85
C HIS A 9 3.75 3.62 -9.71
N ALA A 10 2.72 2.86 -9.31
CA ALA A 10 2.88 1.90 -8.22
C ALA A 10 3.91 0.84 -8.58
N LYS A 11 3.87 0.35 -9.83
CA LYS A 11 4.86 -0.65 -10.27
C LYS A 11 6.27 -0.11 -10.21
N ILE A 12 6.45 1.16 -10.60
CA ILE A 12 7.75 1.80 -10.53
C ILE A 12 8.23 1.88 -9.08
N MET A 13 7.32 2.24 -8.17
CA MET A 13 7.67 2.36 -6.76
C MET A 13 8.07 1.02 -6.16
N LEU A 14 7.38 -0.07 -6.54
CA LEU A 14 7.76 -1.40 -6.08
C LEU A 14 9.22 -1.69 -6.43
N ARG A 15 9.59 -1.40 -7.68
CA ARG A 15 10.93 -1.68 -8.17
C ARG A 15 11.96 -0.77 -7.50
N GLU A 16 11.71 0.51 -7.50
CA GLU A 16 12.69 1.48 -6.99
C GLU A 16 12.90 1.37 -5.50
N ARG A 17 11.85 1.05 -4.76
CA ARG A 17 11.91 0.97 -3.30
C ARG A 17 12.12 -0.46 -2.83
N ARG A 18 12.23 -1.41 -3.74
CA ARG A 18 12.42 -2.82 -3.43
C ARG A 18 11.34 -3.34 -2.49
N ILE A 19 10.11 -3.04 -2.85
CA ILE A 19 8.94 -3.47 -2.09
C ILE A 19 8.38 -4.71 -2.77
N SER A 20 8.24 -5.80 -2.01
CA SER A 20 7.69 -7.04 -2.52
C SER A 20 6.18 -6.90 -2.73
N GLU A 21 5.67 -7.44 -3.83
CA GLU A 21 4.22 -7.47 -4.03
C GLU A 21 3.52 -8.22 -2.93
N GLU A 22 4.18 -9.25 -2.38
CA GLU A 22 3.59 -10.00 -1.28
C GLU A 22 3.27 -9.09 -0.11
N TRP A 23 4.14 -8.14 0.19
CA TRP A 23 3.91 -7.21 1.29
C TRP A 23 2.71 -6.31 1.01
N VAL A 24 2.51 -5.94 -0.26
CA VAL A 24 1.36 -5.13 -0.65
C VAL A 24 0.07 -5.91 -0.41
N TRP A 25 0.02 -7.17 -0.89
CA TRP A 25 -1.16 -8.00 -0.69
C TRP A 25 -1.41 -8.26 0.79
N ARG A 26 -0.36 -8.50 1.56
CA ARG A 26 -0.48 -8.69 3.00
C ARG A 26 -1.10 -7.47 3.66
N THR A 27 -0.67 -6.27 3.24
CA THR A 27 -1.19 -5.03 3.79
C THR A 27 -2.65 -4.84 3.43
N LEU A 28 -3.03 -5.21 2.22
CA LEU A 28 -4.42 -5.05 1.78
C LEU A 28 -5.34 -6.08 2.43
N GLU A 29 -4.84 -7.28 2.68
CA GLU A 29 -5.68 -8.34 3.26
C GLU A 29 -5.87 -8.17 4.74
N THR A 30 -4.83 -7.79 5.47
CA THR A 30 -4.89 -7.68 6.93
C THR A 30 -4.18 -6.40 7.38
N PRO A 31 -4.72 -5.24 7.03
CA PRO A 31 -4.07 -3.99 7.41
C PRO A 31 -4.14 -3.74 8.91
N SER A 32 -3.12 -3.10 9.44
CA SER A 32 -3.17 -2.64 10.83
C SER A 32 -4.09 -1.44 10.95
N LYS A 33 -4.07 -0.57 9.94
CA LYS A 33 -4.97 0.58 9.88
C LYS A 33 -5.45 0.79 8.46
N LYS A 34 -6.67 1.29 8.36
CA LYS A 34 -7.29 1.58 7.07
C LYS A 34 -8.14 2.83 7.26
N LYS A 35 -7.85 3.87 6.50
CA LYS A 35 -8.62 5.10 6.62
C LYS A 35 -8.63 5.87 5.30
N LYS A 36 -9.63 6.70 5.13
CA LYS A 36 -9.73 7.55 3.96
C LYS A 36 -8.87 8.78 4.18
N GLY A 37 -8.00 9.09 3.22
CA GLY A 37 -7.16 10.25 3.28
C GLY A 37 -7.84 11.50 2.76
N LYS A 38 -7.17 12.63 2.92
CA LYS A 38 -7.69 13.90 2.42
C LYS A 38 -7.75 13.93 0.90
N ASP A 39 -6.97 13.08 0.25
CA ASP A 39 -6.96 12.97 -1.20
C ASP A 39 -8.13 12.17 -1.74
N GLY A 40 -9.00 11.66 -0.85
CA GLY A 40 -10.12 10.83 -1.26
C GLY A 40 -9.78 9.37 -1.46
N ASN A 41 -8.51 9.01 -1.37
CA ASN A 41 -8.08 7.63 -1.53
C ASN A 41 -8.08 6.90 -0.20
N MET A 42 -8.16 5.57 -0.26
CA MET A 42 -8.03 4.75 0.94
C MET A 42 -6.56 4.46 1.20
N HIS A 43 -6.18 4.58 2.45
CA HIS A 43 -4.80 4.34 2.88
C HIS A 43 -4.77 3.13 3.81
N TYR A 44 -4.05 2.10 3.39
CA TYR A 44 -3.88 0.88 4.16
C TYR A 44 -2.44 0.87 4.67
N THR A 45 -2.26 0.62 5.96
CA THR A 45 -0.91 0.61 6.54
C THR A 45 -0.71 -0.66 7.36
N LYS A 46 0.53 -1.15 7.35
CA LYS A 46 0.90 -2.34 8.11
C LYS A 46 2.41 -2.38 8.31
N PRO A 47 2.87 -2.69 9.54
CA PRO A 47 4.30 -2.89 9.75
C PRO A 47 4.76 -4.15 9.01
N ILE A 48 5.92 -4.07 8.36
CA ILE A 48 6.48 -5.19 7.61
C ILE A 48 7.70 -5.70 8.36
N ARG A 49 7.58 -6.90 8.90
CA ARG A 49 8.63 -7.49 9.72
C ARG A 49 9.95 -7.63 8.95
N GLU A 50 9.88 -7.99 7.68
CA GLU A 50 11.04 -8.15 6.82
C GLU A 50 11.82 -6.86 6.62
N ARG A 51 11.23 -5.73 6.97
CA ARG A 51 11.86 -4.42 6.89
C ARG A 51 11.91 -3.77 8.27
N ASP A 52 12.18 -4.57 9.29
CA ASP A 52 12.38 -4.09 10.66
C ASP A 52 11.18 -3.34 11.22
N GLY A 53 9.99 -3.73 10.83
CA GLY A 53 8.77 -3.13 11.34
C GLY A 53 8.43 -1.79 10.73
N ARG A 54 9.11 -1.39 9.67
CA ARG A 54 8.73 -0.18 8.95
C ARG A 54 7.31 -0.33 8.42
N VAL A 55 6.56 0.76 8.47
CA VAL A 55 5.15 0.71 8.10
C VAL A 55 4.99 0.97 6.61
N LEU A 56 4.46 -0.03 5.92
CA LEU A 56 4.15 0.09 4.50
C LEU A 56 2.79 0.77 4.35
N ARG A 57 2.73 1.79 3.51
CA ARG A 57 1.48 2.46 3.18
C ARG A 57 1.13 2.16 1.74
N VAL A 58 -0.07 1.65 1.54
CA VAL A 58 -0.60 1.35 0.21
C VAL A 58 -1.80 2.26 0.00
N VAL A 59 -1.75 3.07 -1.05
CA VAL A 59 -2.79 4.05 -1.35
C VAL A 59 -3.64 3.53 -2.50
N ILE A 60 -4.94 3.45 -2.27
CA ILE A 60 -5.89 2.81 -3.18
C ILE A 60 -6.92 3.83 -3.66
N ASN A 61 -7.14 3.90 -4.97
CA ASN A 61 -8.28 4.61 -5.53
C ASN A 61 -9.43 3.62 -5.62
N SER A 62 -10.40 3.76 -4.70
CA SER A 62 -11.52 2.82 -4.62
C SER A 62 -12.70 3.23 -5.50
N TYR A 63 -12.58 4.34 -6.23
CA TYR A 63 -13.68 4.81 -7.08
C TYR A 63 -13.66 4.20 -8.47
N VAL A 64 -12.61 3.45 -8.80
CA VAL A 64 -12.51 2.76 -10.10
C VAL A 64 -12.62 1.26 -9.88
N ASN A 65 -12.97 0.54 -10.93
CA ASN A 65 -13.15 -0.91 -10.87
C ASN A 65 -12.37 -1.56 -12.02
N PRO A 66 -11.37 -2.39 -11.75
CA PRO A 66 -10.90 -2.78 -10.41
C PRO A 66 -10.26 -1.61 -9.67
N GLN A 67 -10.25 -1.70 -8.34
CA GLN A 67 -9.63 -0.67 -7.54
C GLN A 67 -8.16 -0.57 -7.91
N ARG A 68 -7.65 0.66 -7.92
CA ARG A 68 -6.29 0.90 -8.39
C ARG A 68 -5.34 1.19 -7.24
N ILE A 69 -4.24 0.48 -7.22
CA ILE A 69 -3.15 0.77 -6.28
C ILE A 69 -2.38 1.94 -6.89
N VAL A 70 -2.55 3.11 -6.28
CA VAL A 70 -2.01 4.35 -6.83
C VAL A 70 -0.53 4.46 -6.54
N THR A 71 -0.13 4.16 -5.31
CA THR A 71 1.26 4.23 -4.91
C THR A 71 1.49 3.38 -3.68
N VAL A 72 2.74 3.02 -3.44
CA VAL A 72 3.17 2.29 -2.24
C VAL A 72 4.48 2.88 -1.76
N PHE A 73 4.64 2.97 -0.44
CA PHE A 73 5.89 3.44 0.13
C PHE A 73 5.93 3.14 1.61
N PHE A 74 7.15 3.18 2.18
CA PHE A 74 7.30 3.05 3.62
C PHE A 74 7.16 4.44 4.24
N ASP A 75 6.21 4.56 5.16
CA ASP A 75 5.90 5.86 5.78
C ASP A 75 6.76 6.03 7.03
N ARG A 76 7.73 6.90 6.93
CA ARG A 76 8.68 7.11 8.03
C ARG A 76 8.05 7.72 9.26
N ARG A 77 6.91 8.37 9.10
CA ARG A 77 6.22 9.00 10.22
C ARG A 77 5.50 7.98 11.09
N LEU A 78 5.26 6.79 10.56
CA LEU A 78 4.53 5.74 11.26
C LEU A 78 5.49 4.66 11.73
N ARG A 79 6.46 5.05 12.50
CA ARG A 79 7.41 4.08 13.02
C ARG A 79 6.78 3.23 14.10
N LYS A 80 7.17 2.00 14.11
CA LYS A 80 6.73 1.08 15.13
C LYS A 80 7.71 1.11 16.28
#